data_f2ef0d03781ca1058549dc4c3f8fcdb5
#
_entry.id   f2ef0d03781ca1058549dc4c3f8fcdb5
#
_cell.length_a   1.000
_cell.length_b   1.000
_cell.length_c   1.000
_cell.angle_alpha   90.00
_cell.angle_beta   90.00
_cell.angle_gamma   90.00
#
_symmetry.space_group_name_H-M   'P 1'
#
loop_
_entity.id
_entity.type
_entity.pdbx_description
1 polymer ?
#
loop_
_entity_poly.entity_id
_entity_poly.type
_entity_poly.pdbx_seq_one_letter_code
_entity_poly.pdbx_strand_id
1 'polypeptide(L)'
;MSCATCDPLYRLAFNQSALKEWKKLKGPLKEQFIHKLEERLRNPHVPSARLHGAVNRYKIKLASAGYRLVYEVFDDKVVVLVIAVGKRERGDVYTAARKR
;
A
#
# COMPACT_ATOMS: atom_id res chain seq x y z
N MET A 1 17.41 -21.61 -4.57
CA MET A 1 17.40 -20.94 -4.62
C MET A 1 17.35 -20.18 -4.77
N SER A 2 17.19 -20.15 -4.74
CA SER A 2 17.15 -19.30 -4.91
C SER A 2 16.91 -18.49 -4.83
N CYS A 3 16.78 -18.28 -4.63
CA CYS A 3 16.62 -17.42 -4.68
C CYS A 3 17.13 -16.65 -4.78
N ALA A 4 17.41 -17.03 -4.69
CA ALA A 4 17.98 -16.29 -4.69
C ALA A 4 18.11 -15.44 -5.32
N THR A 5 18.67 -15.66 -5.67
CA THR A 5 18.40 -14.94 -6.43
C THR A 5 17.62 -13.99 -6.31
N CYS A 6 17.55 -13.83 -5.64
CA CYS A 6 16.36 -13.26 -5.68
C CYS A 6 16.34 -11.91 -5.17
N ASP A 7 15.56 -11.08 -5.69
CA ASP A 7 15.33 -9.78 -5.14
C ASP A 7 14.75 -9.92 -3.75
N PRO A 8 15.25 -9.19 -2.77
CA PRO A 8 14.66 -9.24 -1.45
C PRO A 8 13.23 -8.73 -1.50
N LEU A 9 12.33 -9.46 -0.84
CA LEU A 9 10.99 -8.99 -0.64
C LEU A 9 10.99 -7.92 0.44
N TYR A 10 10.27 -6.85 0.20
CA TYR A 10 10.08 -5.84 1.22
C TYR A 10 9.15 -6.38 2.31
N ARG A 11 9.34 -5.91 3.52
CA ARG A 11 8.47 -6.27 4.62
C ARG A 11 7.24 -5.39 4.61
N LEU A 12 6.10 -5.97 4.95
CA LEU A 12 4.86 -5.23 5.04
C LEU A 12 4.64 -4.76 6.47
N ALA A 13 4.36 -3.48 6.62
CA ALA A 13 4.04 -2.90 7.92
C ALA A 13 2.85 -1.94 7.76
N PHE A 14 2.20 -1.62 8.87
CA PHE A 14 1.07 -0.69 8.90
C PHE A 14 1.30 0.33 9.98
N ASN A 15 0.97 1.59 9.72
CA ASN A 15 0.91 2.54 10.82
C ASN A 15 -0.38 2.28 11.60
N GLN A 16 -0.50 2.84 12.80
CA GLN A 16 -1.62 2.53 13.67
C GLN A 16 -2.98 2.85 13.04
N SER A 17 -3.08 4.00 12.41
CA SER A 17 -4.33 4.42 11.78
C SER A 17 -4.69 3.50 10.62
N ALA A 18 -3.72 3.16 9.79
CA ALA A 18 -3.95 2.28 8.66
C ALA A 18 -4.35 0.88 9.12
N LEU A 19 -3.75 0.40 10.20
CA LEU A 19 -4.09 -0.91 10.73
C LEU A 19 -5.54 -0.96 11.19
N LYS A 20 -6.01 0.09 11.83
CA LYS A 20 -7.41 0.17 12.23
C LYS A 20 -8.35 0.14 11.04
N GLU A 21 -7.99 0.87 9.99
CA GLU A 21 -8.76 0.90 8.76
C GLU A 21 -8.76 -0.46 8.08
N TRP A 22 -7.60 -1.11 8.07
CA TRP A 22 -7.44 -2.44 7.49
C TRP A 22 -8.33 -3.46 8.18
N LYS A 23 -8.38 -3.43 9.52
CA LYS A 23 -9.17 -4.37 10.29
C LYS A 23 -10.68 -4.25 10.01
N LYS A 24 -11.12 -3.08 9.58
CA LYS A 24 -12.52 -2.85 9.25
C LYS A 24 -12.91 -3.35 7.86
N LEU A 25 -11.94 -3.72 7.04
CA LEU A 25 -12.23 -4.21 5.70
C LEU A 25 -12.89 -5.58 5.76
N LYS A 26 -13.79 -5.82 4.81
CA LYS A 26 -14.38 -7.14 4.63
C LYS A 26 -13.33 -8.10 4.09
N GLY A 27 -13.48 -9.39 4.41
CA GLY A 27 -12.52 -10.42 3.99
C GLY A 27 -12.17 -10.38 2.51
N PRO A 28 -13.15 -10.33 1.60
CA PRO A 28 -12.84 -10.29 0.16
C PRO A 28 -11.99 -9.07 -0.23
N LEU A 29 -12.22 -7.93 0.38
CA LEU A 29 -11.42 -6.74 0.10
C LEU A 29 -9.99 -6.90 0.60
N LYS A 30 -9.83 -7.48 1.79
CA LYS A 30 -8.50 -7.76 2.32
C LYS A 30 -7.72 -8.68 1.39
N GLU A 31 -8.37 -9.74 0.90
CA GLU A 31 -7.71 -10.67 0.00
C GLU A 31 -7.24 -9.99 -1.28
N GLN A 32 -8.08 -9.14 -1.86
CA GLN A 32 -7.70 -8.42 -3.05
C GLN A 32 -6.50 -7.50 -2.82
N PHE A 33 -6.49 -6.79 -1.69
CA PHE A 33 -5.37 -5.95 -1.33
C PHE A 33 -4.11 -6.79 -1.07
N ILE A 34 -4.26 -7.93 -0.40
CA ILE A 34 -3.12 -8.80 -0.12
C ILE A 34 -2.46 -9.25 -1.42
N HIS A 35 -3.24 -9.68 -2.41
CA HIS A 35 -2.68 -10.07 -3.71
C HIS A 35 -1.90 -8.93 -4.35
N LYS A 36 -2.45 -7.74 -4.31
CA LYS A 36 -1.76 -6.59 -4.89
C LYS A 36 -0.54 -6.19 -4.07
N LEU A 37 -0.62 -6.29 -2.76
CA LEU A 37 0.51 -5.98 -1.89
C LEU A 37 1.65 -6.98 -2.09
N GLU A 38 1.35 -8.24 -2.33
CA GLU A 38 2.39 -9.22 -2.61
C GLU A 38 3.21 -8.83 -3.83
N GLU A 39 2.56 -8.36 -4.88
CA GLU A 39 3.26 -7.87 -6.06
C GLU A 39 4.10 -6.64 -5.73
N ARG A 40 3.55 -5.73 -4.93
CA ARG A 40 4.24 -4.49 -4.57
C ARG A 40 5.41 -4.74 -3.62
N LEU A 41 5.36 -5.80 -2.83
CA LEU A 41 6.49 -6.15 -1.97
C LEU A 41 7.69 -6.60 -2.79
N ARG A 42 7.45 -7.14 -3.96
CA ARG A 42 8.53 -7.54 -4.88
C ARG A 42 9.07 -6.35 -5.67
N ASN A 43 8.20 -5.41 -5.99
CA ASN A 43 8.58 -4.23 -6.77
C ASN A 43 7.69 -3.06 -6.36
N PRO A 44 8.01 -2.40 -5.24
CA PRO A 44 7.14 -1.35 -4.71
C PRO A 44 7.20 -0.04 -5.50
N HIS A 45 8.23 0.17 -6.27
CA HIS A 45 8.39 1.40 -7.06
C HIS A 45 7.68 1.28 -8.39
N VAL A 46 6.38 1.58 -8.40
CA VAL A 46 5.57 1.52 -9.62
C VAL A 46 5.26 2.95 -10.05
N PRO A 47 5.96 3.46 -11.07
CA PRO A 47 5.83 4.87 -11.48
C PRO A 47 4.40 5.31 -11.75
N SER A 48 3.61 4.47 -12.38
CA SER A 48 2.23 4.81 -12.71
C SER A 48 1.32 4.92 -11.49
N ALA A 49 1.75 4.37 -10.36
CA ALA A 49 0.98 4.39 -9.12
C ALA A 49 1.48 5.41 -8.12
N ARG A 50 2.53 6.15 -8.47
CA ARG A 50 3.13 7.13 -7.58
C ARG A 50 2.17 8.27 -7.32
N LEU A 51 2.07 8.68 -6.06
CA LEU A 51 1.23 9.82 -5.69
C LEU A 51 1.89 11.12 -6.13
N HIS A 52 1.08 12.01 -6.66
CA HIS A 52 1.54 13.32 -7.09
C HIS A 52 2.06 14.10 -5.88
N GLY A 53 3.24 14.66 -6.02
CA GLY A 53 3.86 15.47 -4.97
C GLY A 53 4.51 14.68 -3.84
N ALA A 54 4.51 13.36 -3.93
CA ALA A 54 5.16 12.52 -2.94
C ALA A 54 6.36 11.80 -3.57
N VAL A 55 7.39 11.56 -2.76
CA VAL A 55 8.61 10.94 -3.28
C VAL A 55 8.51 9.42 -3.31
N ASN A 56 8.14 8.81 -2.19
CA ASN A 56 8.13 7.35 -2.07
C ASN A 56 6.76 6.80 -1.71
N ARG A 57 5.70 7.49 -2.10
CA ARG A 57 4.34 7.04 -1.80
C ARG A 57 3.62 6.62 -3.05
N TYR A 58 2.93 5.50 -2.94
CA TYR A 58 2.25 4.87 -4.05
C TYR A 58 0.85 4.44 -3.63
N LYS A 59 0.00 4.21 -4.61
CA LYS A 59 -1.37 3.81 -4.35
C LYS A 59 -1.67 2.45 -4.97
N ILE A 60 -2.63 1.75 -4.36
CA ILE A 60 -3.21 0.54 -4.93
C ILE A 60 -4.71 0.80 -5.03
N LYS A 61 -5.28 0.58 -6.21
CA LYS A 61 -6.69 0.79 -6.45
C LYS A 61 -7.43 -0.54 -6.53
N LEU A 62 -8.59 -0.59 -5.89
CA LEU A 62 -9.57 -1.63 -6.14
C LEU A 62 -10.76 -0.96 -6.79
N ALA A 63 -10.70 -0.79 -8.10
CA ALA A 63 -11.66 0.03 -8.83
C ALA A 63 -13.08 -0.45 -8.66
N SER A 64 -13.31 -1.76 -8.70
CA SER A 64 -14.65 -2.33 -8.59
C SER A 64 -15.29 -2.06 -7.23
N ALA A 65 -14.49 -1.94 -6.19
CA ALA A 65 -14.98 -1.70 -4.84
C ALA A 65 -14.89 -0.23 -4.43
N GLY A 66 -14.22 0.59 -5.23
CA GLY A 66 -14.01 1.98 -4.89
C GLY A 66 -13.08 2.21 -3.73
N TYR A 67 -12.25 1.24 -3.39
CA TYR A 67 -11.28 1.36 -2.30
C TYR A 67 -9.90 1.66 -2.82
N ARG A 68 -9.11 2.31 -1.97
CA ARG A 68 -7.73 2.64 -2.26
C ARG A 68 -6.87 2.45 -1.03
N LEU A 69 -5.60 2.13 -1.27
CA LEU A 69 -4.61 1.96 -0.22
C LEU A 69 -3.38 2.79 -0.62
N VAL A 70 -2.81 3.47 0.35
CA VAL A 70 -1.59 4.26 0.13
C VAL A 70 -0.48 3.66 0.98
N TYR A 71 0.69 3.45 0.39
CA TYR A 71 1.85 2.96 1.12
C TYR A 71 3.07 3.82 0.83
N GLU A 72 4.02 3.77 1.73
CA GLU A 72 5.30 4.45 1.58
C GLU A 72 6.41 3.42 1.58
N VAL A 73 7.43 3.64 0.73
CA VAL A 73 8.54 2.70 0.59
C VAL A 73 9.76 3.24 1.33
N PHE A 74 10.34 2.40 2.17
CA PHE A 74 11.60 2.70 2.85
C PHE A 74 12.66 1.74 2.32
N ASP A 75 13.41 2.17 1.32
CA ASP A 75 14.40 1.31 0.67
C ASP A 75 15.53 0.89 1.60
N ASP A 76 15.95 1.78 2.47
CA ASP A 76 17.03 1.50 3.41
C ASP A 76 16.67 0.43 4.43
N LYS A 77 15.37 0.30 4.74
CA LYS A 77 14.87 -0.68 5.69
C LYS A 77 14.20 -1.86 5.00
N VAL A 78 14.05 -1.79 3.69
CA VAL A 78 13.34 -2.79 2.89
C VAL A 78 11.93 -3.00 3.45
N VAL A 79 11.21 -1.89 3.67
CA VAL A 79 9.87 -1.91 4.26
C VAL A 79 8.88 -1.15 3.39
N VAL A 80 7.70 -1.73 3.23
CA VAL A 80 6.53 -1.07 2.65
C VAL A 80 5.57 -0.79 3.79
N LEU A 81 5.37 0.48 4.11
CA LEU A 81 4.52 0.89 5.20
C LEU A 81 3.17 1.36 4.67
N VAL A 82 2.11 0.68 5.05
CA VAL A 82 0.75 1.10 4.67
C VAL A 82 0.36 2.28 5.55
N ILE A 83 0.01 3.38 4.91
CA ILE A 83 -0.27 4.65 5.57
C ILE A 83 -1.76 4.90 5.71
N ALA A 84 -2.53 4.55 4.69
CA ALA A 84 -3.96 4.81 4.69
C ALA A 84 -4.69 3.78 3.84
N VAL A 85 -5.88 3.41 4.27
CA VAL A 85 -6.76 2.50 3.53
C VAL A 85 -8.18 3.06 3.66
N GLY A 86 -8.90 3.16 2.56
CA GLY A 86 -10.27 3.62 2.64
C GLY A 86 -10.94 3.75 1.29
N LYS A 87 -12.20 4.13 1.32
CA LYS A 87 -12.95 4.40 0.10
C LYS A 87 -12.46 5.67 -0.54
N ARG A 88 -12.49 5.67 -1.86
CA ARG A 88 -12.19 6.88 -2.60
C ARG A 88 -13.43 7.75 -2.69
N GLU A 89 -13.69 8.47 -1.64
CA GLU A 89 -14.76 9.46 -1.65
C GLU A 89 -14.11 10.80 -1.35
N ARG A 90 -14.24 11.75 -2.27
CA ARG A 90 -13.71 13.10 -2.09
C ARG A 90 -12.22 13.13 -1.80
N GLY A 91 -11.49 12.06 -2.16
CA GLY A 91 -10.06 12.02 -1.90
C GLY A 91 -9.68 11.80 -0.45
N ASP A 92 -10.60 11.33 0.40
CA ASP A 92 -10.37 11.20 1.83
C ASP A 92 -9.14 10.37 2.18
N VAL A 93 -8.95 9.25 1.49
CA VAL A 93 -7.79 8.39 1.77
C VAL A 93 -6.48 9.11 1.50
N TYR A 94 -6.43 9.94 0.48
CA TYR A 94 -5.22 10.70 0.15
C TYR A 94 -4.99 11.83 1.13
N THR A 95 -6.05 12.48 1.58
CA THR A 95 -5.98 13.51 2.60
C THR A 95 -5.47 12.92 3.91
N ALA A 96 -6.01 11.75 4.30
CA ALA A 96 -5.55 11.06 5.49
C ALA A 96 -4.07 10.69 5.39
N ALA A 97 -3.62 10.24 4.22
CA ALA A 97 -2.22 9.90 4.01
C ALA A 97 -1.31 11.11 4.17
N ARG A 98 -1.74 12.29 3.73
CA ARG A 98 -0.96 13.51 3.88
C ARG A 98 -0.74 13.90 5.34
N LYS A 99 -1.72 13.59 6.18
CA LYS A 99 -1.64 13.93 7.60
C LYS A 99 -0.81 12.93 8.39
N ARG A 100 -0.45 11.84 7.79
CA ARG A 100 0.30 10.76 8.43
C ARG A 100 1.70 10.68 7.86
#